data_0e9036d631c25534ebda8ddb8f081905
#
_entry.id   0e9036d631c25534ebda8ddb8f081905
#
_cell.length_a   1.000
_cell.length_b   1.000
_cell.length_c   1.000
_cell.angle_alpha   90.00
_cell.angle_beta   90.00
_cell.angle_gamma   90.00
#
_symmetry.space_group_name_H-M   'P 1'
#
loop_
_entity.id
_entity.type
_entity.pdbx_description
1 polymer ?
#
loop_
_entity_poly.entity_id
_entity_poly.type
_entity_poly.pdbx_seq_one_letter_code
_entity_poly.pdbx_strand_id
1 'polypeptide(L)'
;EQVKQLAHRYGVPKLVLFGSRARGDHHARSDYDFAVWGCTPQQRAQFSDAVENDLDSLYSVDLVFVSEHTDAALLQNIEKDGICLLDRYNTKFENLTNAVERLREGVQAYQENPAKIIRDGVIQRFEFTCELAWKTTREFLLDQGFTELNSPKSTMRKAFSYGLIDDEQ
;
A
#
# COMPACT_ATOMS: atom_id res chain seq x y z
N GLU A 1 4.55 16.81 -5.61
CA GLU A 1 5.63 15.82 -5.60
C GLU A 1 6.35 15.76 -4.24
N GLN A 2 6.70 16.90 -3.61
CA GLN A 2 7.39 16.95 -2.31
C GLN A 2 6.60 16.23 -1.20
N VAL A 3 5.29 16.46 -1.07
CA VAL A 3 4.44 15.77 -0.09
C VAL A 3 4.45 14.25 -0.29
N LYS A 4 4.45 13.78 -1.53
CA LYS A 4 4.57 12.35 -1.86
C LYS A 4 5.92 11.77 -1.42
N GLN A 5 7.01 12.52 -1.60
CA GLN A 5 8.34 12.10 -1.12
C GLN A 5 8.42 12.03 0.40
N LEU A 6 7.84 13.02 1.11
CA LEU A 6 7.70 13.00 2.56
C LEU A 6 6.87 11.80 3.02
N ALA A 7 5.70 11.57 2.39
CA ALA A 7 4.84 10.43 2.69
C ALA A 7 5.61 9.10 2.54
N HIS A 8 6.42 8.96 1.50
CA HIS A 8 7.26 7.79 1.31
C HIS A 8 8.33 7.65 2.41
N ARG A 9 9.01 8.76 2.76
CA ARG A 9 10.06 8.80 3.81
C ARG A 9 9.53 8.38 5.18
N TYR A 10 8.34 8.86 5.55
CA TYR A 10 7.72 8.57 6.84
C TYR A 10 6.81 7.33 6.84
N GLY A 11 6.83 6.56 5.77
CA GLY A 11 6.15 5.29 5.70
C GLY A 11 4.63 5.40 5.66
N VAL A 12 4.07 6.52 5.18
CA VAL A 12 2.63 6.69 4.96
C VAL A 12 2.12 5.60 4.02
N PRO A 13 1.11 4.82 4.40
CA PRO A 13 0.62 3.72 3.57
C PRO A 13 -0.16 4.18 2.34
N LYS A 14 -1.04 5.19 2.50
CA LYS A 14 -1.85 5.72 1.41
C LYS A 14 -2.02 7.23 1.53
N LEU A 15 -1.85 7.92 0.41
CA LEU A 15 -1.99 9.36 0.27
C LEU A 15 -2.85 9.69 -0.97
N VAL A 16 -3.89 10.45 -0.78
CA VAL A 16 -4.81 10.89 -1.85
C VAL A 16 -4.94 12.41 -1.81
N LEU A 17 -4.68 13.06 -2.93
CA LEU A 17 -5.02 14.47 -3.14
C LEU A 17 -6.52 14.56 -3.39
N PHE A 18 -7.23 15.43 -2.69
CA PHE A 18 -8.66 15.67 -2.90
C PHE A 18 -8.99 17.16 -2.95
N GLY A 19 -10.26 17.52 -2.90
CA GLY A 19 -10.69 18.91 -2.93
C GLY A 19 -10.57 19.59 -4.29
N SER A 20 -10.48 20.91 -4.30
CA SER A 20 -10.51 21.73 -5.51
C SER A 20 -9.34 21.44 -6.46
N ARG A 21 -8.16 21.13 -5.91
CA ARG A 21 -6.97 20.82 -6.72
C ARG A 21 -7.05 19.45 -7.40
N ALA A 22 -7.74 18.51 -6.81
CA ALA A 22 -7.99 17.20 -7.45
C ALA A 22 -9.02 17.32 -8.57
N ARG A 23 -10.07 18.11 -8.36
CA ARG A 23 -11.12 18.35 -9.37
C ARG A 23 -10.68 19.27 -10.51
N GLY A 24 -9.62 20.07 -10.32
CA GLY A 24 -9.16 21.04 -11.31
C GLY A 24 -9.92 22.38 -11.30
N ASP A 25 -10.83 22.60 -10.35
CA ASP A 25 -11.60 23.83 -10.17
C ASP A 25 -10.97 24.82 -9.17
N HIS A 26 -9.69 24.61 -8.86
CA HIS A 26 -8.94 25.41 -7.90
C HIS A 26 -8.58 26.80 -8.42
N HIS A 27 -8.46 27.75 -7.51
CA HIS A 27 -7.88 29.06 -7.75
C HIS A 27 -6.37 29.07 -7.47
N ALA A 28 -5.66 30.12 -7.91
CA ALA A 28 -4.21 30.23 -7.74
C ALA A 28 -3.73 30.13 -6.27
N ARG A 29 -4.60 30.44 -5.30
CA ARG A 29 -4.30 30.41 -3.85
C ARG A 29 -4.99 29.27 -3.10
N SER A 30 -5.64 28.34 -3.79
CA SER A 30 -6.28 27.20 -3.13
C SER A 30 -5.24 26.32 -2.45
N ASP A 31 -5.58 25.83 -1.26
CA ASP A 31 -4.76 24.90 -0.50
C ASP A 31 -4.70 23.52 -1.16
N TYR A 32 -3.76 22.70 -0.74
CA TYR A 32 -3.67 21.31 -1.12
C TYR A 32 -4.25 20.44 0.00
N ASP A 33 -5.35 19.75 -0.28
CA ASP A 33 -6.01 18.87 0.67
C ASP A 33 -5.55 17.43 0.43
N PHE A 34 -4.96 16.80 1.45
CA PHE A 34 -4.53 15.41 1.38
C PHE A 34 -5.23 14.55 2.42
N ALA A 35 -5.78 13.43 1.97
CA ALA A 35 -6.29 12.39 2.82
C ALA A 35 -5.23 11.29 3.00
N VAL A 36 -5.04 10.85 4.23
CA VAL A 36 -3.97 9.94 4.67
C VAL A 36 -4.58 8.77 5.43
N TRP A 37 -4.28 7.53 5.02
CA TRP A 37 -4.78 6.32 5.65
C TRP A 37 -3.67 5.50 6.28
N GLY A 38 -4.05 4.69 7.29
CA GLY A 38 -3.25 3.61 7.84
C GLY A 38 -2.03 4.05 8.67
N CYS A 39 -1.92 5.32 9.02
CA CYS A 39 -0.80 5.81 9.81
C CYS A 39 -0.96 5.49 11.30
N THR A 40 0.10 4.98 11.92
CA THR A 40 0.22 4.93 13.37
C THR A 40 0.27 6.34 13.97
N PRO A 41 -0.03 6.54 15.27
CA PRO A 41 0.06 7.85 15.91
C PRO A 41 1.44 8.51 15.75
N GLN A 42 2.52 7.73 15.80
CA GLN A 42 3.87 8.21 15.60
C GLN A 42 4.11 8.70 14.17
N GLN A 43 3.67 7.94 13.16
CA GLN A 43 3.78 8.32 11.76
C GLN A 43 2.98 9.59 11.46
N ARG A 44 1.77 9.73 12.05
CA ARG A 44 0.95 10.94 11.91
C ARG A 44 1.72 12.18 12.41
N ALA A 45 2.26 12.10 13.64
CA ALA A 45 3.00 13.19 14.22
C ALA A 45 4.24 13.59 13.38
N GLN A 46 5.04 12.59 12.98
CA GLN A 46 6.25 12.83 12.19
C GLN A 46 5.94 13.35 10.79
N PHE A 47 4.91 12.84 10.14
CA PHE A 47 4.51 13.29 8.81
C PHE A 47 3.91 14.68 8.83
N SER A 48 3.06 15.02 9.83
CA SER A 48 2.51 16.36 10.00
C SER A 48 3.61 17.39 10.24
N ASP A 49 4.56 17.08 11.15
CA ASP A 49 5.70 17.94 11.45
C ASP A 49 6.55 18.18 10.19
N ALA A 50 6.83 17.14 9.42
CA ALA A 50 7.60 17.25 8.19
C ALA A 50 6.87 18.06 7.09
N VAL A 51 5.55 17.93 6.97
CA VAL A 51 4.77 18.73 6.02
C VAL A 51 4.74 20.20 6.44
N GLU A 52 4.70 20.48 7.74
CA GLU A 52 4.68 21.85 8.27
C GLU A 52 6.05 22.53 8.17
N ASN A 53 7.15 21.80 8.41
CA ASN A 53 8.49 22.39 8.57
C ASN A 53 9.46 22.13 7.40
N ASP A 54 9.33 21.01 6.69
CA ASP A 54 10.27 20.59 5.62
C ASP A 54 9.72 20.88 4.22
N LEU A 55 8.44 21.29 4.10
CA LEU A 55 7.84 21.55 2.80
C LEU A 55 8.21 22.95 2.31
N ASP A 56 9.02 23.03 1.25
CA ASP A 56 9.30 24.29 0.57
C ASP A 56 8.15 24.62 -0.41
N SER A 57 7.05 25.15 0.13
CA SER A 57 5.84 25.47 -0.64
C SER A 57 5.27 26.82 -0.23
N LEU A 58 4.84 27.57 -1.24
CA LEU A 58 4.09 28.83 -1.06
C LEU A 58 2.59 28.58 -0.78
N TYR A 59 2.15 27.32 -0.83
CA TYR A 59 0.76 26.92 -0.65
C TYR A 59 0.59 26.19 0.67
N SER A 60 -0.54 26.43 1.32
CA SER A 60 -0.94 25.64 2.49
C SER A 60 -1.23 24.19 2.11
N VAL A 61 -0.96 23.30 3.04
CA VAL A 61 -1.25 21.87 2.92
C VAL A 61 -2.06 21.43 4.11
N ASP A 62 -3.26 20.92 3.84
CA ASP A 62 -4.14 20.36 4.85
C ASP A 62 -4.09 18.82 4.81
N LEU A 63 -3.85 18.22 5.98
CA LEU A 63 -3.79 16.77 6.15
C LEU A 63 -5.01 16.27 6.92
N VAL A 64 -5.80 15.41 6.28
CA VAL A 64 -6.90 14.68 6.90
C VAL A 64 -6.48 13.24 7.14
N PHE A 65 -6.23 12.87 8.38
CA PHE A 65 -5.96 11.47 8.75
C PHE A 65 -7.26 10.69 8.87
N VAL A 66 -7.51 9.84 7.90
CA VAL A 66 -8.73 9.06 7.82
C VAL A 66 -8.77 8.00 8.93
N SER A 67 -9.92 7.90 9.58
CA SER A 67 -10.23 6.95 10.65
C SER A 67 -11.70 6.50 10.56
N GLU A 68 -12.12 5.59 11.42
CA GLU A 68 -13.52 5.16 11.53
C GLU A 68 -14.50 6.28 11.90
N HIS A 69 -14.00 7.40 12.46
CA HIS A 69 -14.79 8.57 12.83
C HIS A 69 -14.81 9.66 11.74
N THR A 70 -14.15 9.43 10.60
CA THR A 70 -14.14 10.39 9.50
C THR A 70 -15.54 10.49 8.87
N ASP A 71 -15.99 11.73 8.63
CA ASP A 71 -17.30 12.00 8.05
C ASP A 71 -17.52 11.25 6.73
N ALA A 72 -18.68 10.58 6.62
CA ALA A 72 -19.01 9.73 5.47
C ALA A 72 -19.14 10.54 4.15
N ALA A 73 -19.64 11.79 4.21
CA ALA A 73 -19.74 12.64 3.02
C ALA A 73 -18.35 13.08 2.55
N LEU A 74 -17.42 13.34 3.47
CA LEU A 74 -16.03 13.62 3.13
C LEU A 74 -15.38 12.41 2.45
N LEU A 75 -15.57 11.19 2.98
CA LEU A 75 -15.04 9.95 2.37
C LEU A 75 -15.58 9.74 0.97
N GLN A 76 -16.89 9.93 0.74
CA GLN A 76 -17.48 9.84 -0.59
C GLN A 76 -16.89 10.85 -1.58
N ASN A 77 -16.62 12.08 -1.14
CA ASN A 77 -15.97 13.09 -1.98
C ASN A 77 -14.54 12.69 -2.33
N ILE A 78 -13.79 12.17 -1.36
CA ILE A 78 -12.41 11.68 -1.58
C ILE A 78 -12.40 10.50 -2.56
N GLU A 79 -13.34 9.55 -2.42
CA GLU A 79 -13.46 8.41 -3.34
C GLU A 79 -13.84 8.81 -4.76
N LYS A 80 -14.72 9.80 -4.89
CA LYS A 80 -15.24 10.25 -6.18
C LYS A 80 -14.22 11.03 -7.00
N ASP A 81 -13.59 12.00 -6.37
CA ASP A 81 -12.79 13.03 -7.06
C ASP A 81 -11.30 12.96 -6.69
N GLY A 82 -10.92 12.08 -5.76
CA GLY A 82 -9.56 11.99 -5.24
C GLY A 82 -8.56 11.40 -6.24
N ILE A 83 -7.37 11.98 -6.27
CA ILE A 83 -6.23 11.48 -7.06
C ILE A 83 -5.30 10.73 -6.11
N CYS A 84 -5.22 9.40 -6.28
CA CYS A 84 -4.31 8.57 -5.49
C CYS A 84 -2.85 8.87 -5.89
N LEU A 85 -2.07 9.38 -4.94
CA LEU A 85 -0.65 9.70 -5.14
C LEU A 85 0.28 8.60 -4.64
N LEU A 86 -0.14 7.88 -3.60
CA LEU A 86 0.58 6.78 -3.00
C LEU A 86 -0.43 5.76 -2.46
N ASP A 87 -0.25 4.50 -2.83
CA ASP A 87 -0.96 3.36 -2.24
C ASP A 87 0.01 2.18 -2.19
N ARG A 88 0.65 2.00 -1.05
CA ARG A 88 1.68 0.98 -0.86
C ARG A 88 1.11 -0.44 -0.89
N TYR A 89 -0.16 -0.60 -0.46
CA TYR A 89 -0.80 -1.91 -0.47
C TYR A 89 -1.16 -2.33 -1.86
N ASN A 90 -1.81 -1.41 -2.62
CA ASN A 90 -2.18 -1.70 -3.99
C ASN A 90 -0.95 -2.06 -4.84
N THR A 91 0.12 -1.28 -4.74
CA THR A 91 1.38 -1.54 -5.45
C THR A 91 1.98 -2.91 -5.06
N LYS A 92 1.96 -3.28 -3.77
CA LYS A 92 2.49 -4.58 -3.32
C LYS A 92 1.61 -5.74 -3.73
N PHE A 93 0.30 -5.55 -3.67
CA PHE A 93 -0.66 -6.54 -4.12
C PHE A 93 -0.57 -6.75 -5.64
N GLU A 94 -0.43 -5.69 -6.42
CA GLU A 94 -0.17 -5.77 -7.86
C GLU A 94 1.14 -6.51 -8.18
N ASN A 95 2.21 -6.23 -7.44
CA ASN A 95 3.48 -6.94 -7.60
C ASN A 95 3.35 -8.43 -7.28
N LEU A 96 2.59 -8.78 -6.23
CA LEU A 96 2.32 -10.17 -5.88
C LEU A 96 1.48 -10.84 -6.98
N THR A 97 0.43 -10.19 -7.47
CA THR A 97 -0.41 -10.69 -8.56
C THR A 97 0.41 -10.96 -9.81
N ASN A 98 1.27 -10.01 -10.20
CA ASN A 98 2.17 -10.17 -11.34
C ASN A 98 3.17 -11.33 -11.15
N ALA A 99 3.66 -11.53 -9.91
CA ALA A 99 4.56 -12.64 -9.61
C ALA A 99 3.84 -14.00 -9.72
N VAL A 100 2.58 -14.09 -9.25
CA VAL A 100 1.74 -15.29 -9.39
C VAL A 100 1.49 -15.62 -10.87
N GLU A 101 1.14 -14.62 -11.69
CA GLU A 101 0.93 -14.84 -13.13
C GLU A 101 2.21 -15.34 -13.80
N ARG A 102 3.36 -14.75 -13.53
CA ARG A 102 4.66 -15.20 -14.07
C ARG A 102 5.04 -16.61 -13.60
N LEU A 103 4.67 -16.97 -12.38
CA LEU A 103 4.84 -18.35 -11.90
C LEU A 103 3.96 -19.31 -12.66
N ARG A 104 2.68 -18.97 -12.89
CA ARG A 104 1.73 -19.76 -13.66
C ARG A 104 2.21 -20.01 -15.10
N GLU A 105 2.68 -18.94 -15.79
CA GLU A 105 3.31 -19.05 -17.11
C GLU A 105 4.53 -20.00 -17.10
N GLY A 106 5.37 -19.90 -16.08
CA GLY A 106 6.53 -20.78 -15.94
C GLY A 106 6.15 -22.24 -15.74
N VAL A 107 5.13 -22.52 -14.94
CA VAL A 107 4.61 -23.89 -14.72
C VAL A 107 4.04 -24.45 -16.03
N GLN A 108 3.27 -23.66 -16.76
CA GLN A 108 2.73 -24.06 -18.06
C GLN A 108 3.86 -24.38 -19.07
N ALA A 109 4.85 -23.50 -19.19
CA ALA A 109 6.01 -23.71 -20.06
C ALA A 109 6.78 -25.00 -19.69
N TYR A 110 6.89 -25.32 -18.40
CA TYR A 110 7.51 -26.55 -17.94
C TYR A 110 6.67 -27.80 -18.27
N GLN A 111 5.34 -27.71 -18.21
CA GLN A 111 4.45 -28.80 -18.62
C GLN A 111 4.56 -29.10 -20.11
N GLU A 112 4.72 -28.06 -20.95
CA GLU A 112 4.88 -28.20 -22.41
C GLU A 112 6.28 -28.71 -22.80
N ASN A 113 7.31 -28.25 -22.08
CA ASN A 113 8.69 -28.64 -22.31
C ASN A 113 9.47 -28.81 -21.00
N PRO A 114 9.55 -30.04 -20.45
CA PRO A 114 10.18 -30.29 -19.14
C PRO A 114 11.73 -30.24 -19.18
N ALA A 115 12.28 -29.14 -19.68
CA ALA A 115 13.72 -28.89 -19.68
C ALA A 115 14.20 -28.44 -18.30
N LYS A 116 15.43 -28.85 -17.93
CA LYS A 116 16.03 -28.52 -16.63
C LYS A 116 16.09 -27.01 -16.38
N ILE A 117 16.48 -26.23 -17.39
CA ILE A 117 16.58 -24.78 -17.28
C ILE A 117 15.21 -24.12 -17.00
N ILE A 118 14.11 -24.63 -17.60
CA ILE A 118 12.75 -24.13 -17.36
C ILE A 118 12.34 -24.48 -15.93
N ARG A 119 12.62 -25.69 -15.46
CA ARG A 119 12.36 -26.09 -14.08
C ARG A 119 13.06 -25.18 -13.08
N ASP A 120 14.35 -24.91 -13.30
CA ASP A 120 15.14 -24.07 -12.40
C ASP A 120 14.56 -22.63 -12.38
N GLY A 121 14.09 -22.11 -13.51
CA GLY A 121 13.36 -20.84 -13.60
C GLY A 121 12.02 -20.84 -12.85
N VAL A 122 11.27 -21.94 -12.89
CA VAL A 122 10.00 -22.10 -12.13
C VAL A 122 10.28 -22.08 -10.63
N ILE A 123 11.32 -22.79 -10.16
CA ILE A 123 11.69 -22.81 -8.75
C ILE A 123 12.01 -21.39 -8.26
N GLN A 124 12.81 -20.61 -9.00
CA GLN A 124 13.13 -19.23 -8.62
C GLN A 124 11.90 -18.34 -8.59
N ARG A 125 10.98 -18.47 -9.57
CA ARG A 125 9.71 -17.72 -9.58
C ARG A 125 8.85 -18.10 -8.37
N PHE A 126 8.79 -19.37 -8.01
CA PHE A 126 8.07 -19.85 -6.82
C PHE A 126 8.64 -19.24 -5.54
N GLU A 127 9.96 -19.32 -5.33
CA GLU A 127 10.63 -18.73 -4.16
C GLU A 127 10.33 -17.24 -4.03
N PHE A 128 10.48 -16.49 -5.14
CA PHE A 128 10.20 -15.05 -5.18
C PHE A 128 8.73 -14.75 -4.86
N THR A 129 7.79 -15.52 -5.42
CA THR A 129 6.35 -15.35 -5.18
C THR A 129 6.01 -15.61 -3.71
N CYS A 130 6.56 -16.67 -3.12
CA CYS A 130 6.39 -16.97 -1.69
C CYS A 130 6.95 -15.85 -0.80
N GLU A 131 8.09 -15.28 -1.17
CA GLU A 131 8.69 -14.18 -0.42
C GLU A 131 7.83 -12.91 -0.49
N LEU A 132 7.31 -12.57 -1.66
CA LEU A 132 6.36 -11.45 -1.81
C LEU A 132 5.07 -11.70 -1.02
N ALA A 133 4.51 -12.90 -1.11
CA ALA A 133 3.24 -13.24 -0.44
C ALA A 133 3.33 -13.01 1.06
N TRP A 134 4.32 -13.60 1.74
CA TRP A 134 4.41 -13.46 3.19
C TRP A 134 4.78 -12.03 3.62
N LYS A 135 5.61 -11.31 2.85
CA LYS A 135 5.97 -9.92 3.15
C LYS A 135 4.78 -8.98 2.99
N THR A 136 4.00 -9.13 1.92
CA THR A 136 2.78 -8.34 1.69
C THR A 136 1.74 -8.61 2.77
N THR A 137 1.51 -9.89 3.12
CA THR A 137 0.62 -10.31 4.21
C THR A 137 1.07 -9.76 5.54
N ARG A 138 2.37 -9.82 5.84
CA ARG A 138 2.95 -9.29 7.08
C ARG A 138 2.68 -7.81 7.25
N GLU A 139 2.93 -7.02 6.22
CA GLU A 139 2.69 -5.57 6.28
C GLU A 139 1.23 -5.24 6.49
N PHE A 140 0.34 -5.91 5.77
CA PHE A 140 -1.10 -5.76 5.98
C PHE A 140 -1.50 -6.03 7.43
N LEU A 141 -1.04 -7.15 8.01
CA LEU A 141 -1.35 -7.51 9.39
C LEU A 141 -0.74 -6.53 10.41
N LEU A 142 0.46 -6.01 10.16
CA LEU A 142 1.06 -4.98 11.01
C LEU A 142 0.20 -3.71 11.05
N ASP A 143 -0.37 -3.32 9.92
CA ASP A 143 -1.26 -2.16 9.84
C ASP A 143 -2.64 -2.40 10.48
N GLN A 144 -3.07 -3.65 10.56
CA GLN A 144 -4.23 -4.03 11.37
C GLN A 144 -3.91 -4.07 12.89
N GLY A 145 -2.69 -3.66 13.29
CA GLY A 145 -2.25 -3.56 14.67
C GLY A 145 -1.71 -4.86 15.27
N PHE A 146 -1.53 -5.91 14.47
CA PHE A 146 -0.91 -7.15 14.96
C PHE A 146 0.61 -6.97 15.10
N THR A 147 1.18 -7.55 16.15
CA THR A 147 2.61 -7.56 16.45
C THR A 147 3.16 -8.98 16.40
N GLU A 148 4.46 -9.16 16.60
CA GLU A 148 5.13 -10.47 16.68
C GLU A 148 5.09 -11.30 15.38
N LEU A 149 5.03 -10.64 14.23
CA LEU A 149 5.07 -11.24 12.90
C LEU A 149 6.53 -11.39 12.41
N ASN A 150 7.35 -12.16 13.14
CA ASN A 150 8.80 -12.20 12.95
C ASN A 150 9.26 -13.28 11.95
N SER A 151 8.34 -14.05 11.39
CA SER A 151 8.65 -15.13 10.45
C SER A 151 7.50 -15.37 9.47
N PRO A 152 7.77 -15.96 8.29
CA PRO A 152 6.70 -16.38 7.38
C PRO A 152 5.65 -17.26 8.07
N LYS A 153 6.09 -18.20 8.89
CA LYS A 153 5.20 -19.12 9.61
C LYS A 153 4.26 -18.41 10.59
N SER A 154 4.77 -17.46 11.40
CA SER A 154 3.95 -16.69 12.34
C SER A 154 2.97 -15.78 11.58
N THR A 155 3.40 -15.18 10.48
CA THR A 155 2.58 -14.34 9.61
C THR A 155 1.42 -15.12 8.98
N MET A 156 1.70 -16.29 8.38
CA MET A 156 0.65 -17.10 7.74
C MET A 156 -0.34 -17.67 8.74
N ARG A 157 0.11 -18.10 9.91
CA ARG A 157 -0.80 -18.52 11.00
C ARG A 157 -1.72 -17.38 11.44
N LYS A 158 -1.18 -16.17 11.54
CA LYS A 158 -1.97 -15.00 11.90
C LYS A 158 -2.94 -14.61 10.79
N ALA A 159 -2.52 -14.67 9.54
CA ALA A 159 -3.38 -14.44 8.37
C ALA A 159 -4.57 -15.41 8.35
N PHE A 160 -4.33 -16.68 8.60
CA PHE A 160 -5.37 -17.70 8.72
C PHE A 160 -6.33 -17.39 9.87
N SER A 161 -5.81 -17.12 11.07
CA SER A 161 -6.66 -16.81 12.24
C SER A 161 -7.45 -15.50 12.09
N TYR A 162 -7.01 -14.62 11.22
CA TYR A 162 -7.69 -13.36 10.87
C TYR A 162 -8.72 -13.54 9.74
N GLY A 163 -8.74 -14.70 9.08
CA GLY A 163 -9.63 -14.98 7.95
C GLY A 163 -9.19 -14.35 6.63
N LEU A 164 -7.91 -14.03 6.50
CA LEU A 164 -7.34 -13.48 5.26
C LEU A 164 -7.04 -14.58 4.24
N ILE A 165 -6.77 -15.77 4.72
CA ILE A 165 -6.52 -16.97 3.93
C ILE A 165 -7.34 -18.12 4.51
N ASP A 166 -7.89 -18.93 3.63
CA ASP A 166 -8.64 -20.14 3.99
C ASP A 166 -7.73 -21.36 3.95
N ASP A 167 -8.09 -22.40 4.71
CA ASP A 167 -7.46 -23.71 4.62
C ASP A 167 -8.17 -24.49 3.49
N GLU A 168 -7.61 -24.46 2.31
CA GLU A 168 -8.05 -25.37 1.25
C GLU A 168 -7.49 -26.77 1.57
N GLN A 169 -8.36 -27.64 2.02
CA GLN A 169 -8.07 -29.06 2.22
C GLN A 169 -7.81 -29.78 0.90
#